data_dee9c956c51b3439206a0fc7a9fa2bb3
#
_entry.id   dee9c956c51b3439206a0fc7a9fa2bb3
#
_cell.length_a   1.000
_cell.length_b   1.000
_cell.length_c   1.000
_cell.angle_alpha   90.00
_cell.angle_beta   90.00
_cell.angle_gamma   90.00
#
_symmetry.space_group_name_H-M   'P 1'
#
loop_
_entity.id
_entity.type
_entity.pdbx_description
1 polymer ?
#
loop_
_entity_poly.entity_id
_entity_poly.type
_entity_poly.pdbx_seq_one_letter_code
_entity_poly.pdbx_strand_id
1 'polypeptide(L)'
;MSNLQFLTFFVNTIAAVLKHEALLRASSVSASNDLRIGMQEAPSAMLSIFIGKHLKQVLEDLENVSKGKLSPKEKTDLKLNVIGKIPEILLDNTDKNRTSPFAFTGDKFEFRTVGSKTNCAKPVTVINSIVTEQLIKFKVSVDALIEDKNMKKDDAIFNILRETIISIKDIFNDEEYDQSKIESLAKKKGLSNHKTTPEALPAYVSDLSIALFETLGVFSKNELLTRYKIDLESYISTIQIESRTLGDIAQNHIIPTAIKYQNTLIGMYEV
;
A
#
# COMPACT_ATOMS: atom_id res chain seq x y z
N MET A 1 -7.87 24.26 -1.23
CA MET A 1 -7.19 23.66 -0.06
C MET A 1 -5.90 24.43 0.18
N SER A 2 -5.54 24.80 1.43
CA SER A 2 -4.24 25.43 1.68
C SER A 2 -3.12 24.41 1.49
N ASN A 3 -1.92 24.84 1.10
CA ASN A 3 -0.79 23.93 0.90
C ASN A 3 -0.42 23.15 2.16
N LEU A 4 -0.53 23.80 3.33
CA LEU A 4 -0.29 23.15 4.62
C LEU A 4 -1.34 22.04 4.89
N GLN A 5 -2.59 22.28 4.52
CA GLN A 5 -3.66 21.29 4.63
C GLN A 5 -3.43 20.11 3.69
N PHE A 6 -3.03 20.36 2.44
CA PHE A 6 -2.65 19.30 1.50
C PHE A 6 -1.50 18.45 2.06
N LEU A 7 -0.41 19.08 2.48
CA LEU A 7 0.74 18.38 3.07
C LEU A 7 0.35 17.58 4.32
N THR A 8 -0.56 18.12 5.14
CA THR A 8 -1.04 17.41 6.34
C THR A 8 -1.69 16.09 5.97
N PHE A 9 -2.65 16.09 5.05
CA PHE A 9 -3.30 14.85 4.61
C PHE A 9 -2.34 13.93 3.87
N PHE A 10 -1.52 14.46 2.98
CA PHE A 10 -0.56 13.72 2.18
C PHE A 10 0.43 12.95 3.06
N VAL A 11 1.15 13.63 3.95
CA VAL A 11 2.17 13.04 4.81
C VAL A 11 1.57 12.06 5.82
N ASN A 12 0.43 12.41 6.43
CA ASN A 12 -0.22 11.51 7.39
C ASN A 12 -0.80 10.25 6.73
N THR A 13 -1.27 10.31 5.49
CA THR A 13 -1.68 9.12 4.74
C THR A 13 -0.49 8.18 4.51
N ILE A 14 0.66 8.71 4.13
CA ILE A 14 1.88 7.92 3.95
C ILE A 14 2.34 7.28 5.27
N ALA A 15 2.32 8.05 6.37
CA ALA A 15 2.69 7.55 7.69
C ALA A 15 1.74 6.43 8.17
N ALA A 16 0.43 6.56 7.92
CA ALA A 16 -0.56 5.54 8.21
C ALA A 16 -0.29 4.25 7.44
N VAL A 17 0.00 4.36 6.15
CA VAL A 17 0.31 3.21 5.29
C VAL A 17 1.60 2.52 5.75
N LEU A 18 2.66 3.27 6.08
CA LEU A 18 3.91 2.69 6.58
C LEU A 18 3.69 1.90 7.88
N LYS A 19 2.96 2.49 8.83
CA LYS A 19 2.72 1.87 10.13
C LYS A 19 1.91 0.57 10.04
N HIS A 20 0.95 0.50 9.11
CA HIS A 20 0.00 -0.60 8.95
C HIS A 20 0.13 -1.31 7.60
N GLU A 21 1.33 -1.33 7.02
CA GLU A 21 1.56 -1.87 5.68
C GLU A 21 1.16 -3.36 5.56
N ALA A 22 1.45 -4.18 6.57
CA ALA A 22 1.08 -5.59 6.60
C ALA A 22 -0.44 -5.79 6.63
N LEU A 23 -1.17 -4.97 7.42
CA LEU A 23 -2.63 -5.01 7.46
C LEU A 23 -3.24 -4.56 6.12
N LEU A 24 -2.69 -3.51 5.52
CA LEU A 24 -3.17 -3.04 4.22
C LEU A 24 -2.88 -4.08 3.12
N ARG A 25 -1.71 -4.76 3.14
CA ARG A 25 -1.44 -5.89 2.26
C ARG A 25 -2.44 -7.03 2.48
N ALA A 26 -2.72 -7.39 3.73
CA ALA A 26 -3.71 -8.42 4.07
C ALA A 26 -5.11 -8.09 3.56
N SER A 27 -5.48 -6.81 3.45
CA SER A 27 -6.80 -6.39 2.97
C SER A 27 -7.08 -6.73 1.49
N SER A 28 -6.03 -7.00 0.70
CA SER A 28 -6.11 -7.24 -0.75
C SER A 28 -5.87 -8.70 -1.15
N VAL A 29 -5.80 -9.62 -0.18
CA VAL A 29 -5.49 -11.02 -0.45
C VAL A 29 -6.68 -11.81 -1.00
N SER A 30 -6.38 -12.75 -1.90
CA SER A 30 -7.30 -13.79 -2.38
C SER A 30 -6.50 -14.83 -3.17
N ALA A 31 -7.03 -16.05 -3.33
CA ALA A 31 -6.38 -17.12 -4.10
C ALA A 31 -5.98 -16.65 -5.52
N SER A 32 -6.88 -15.95 -6.21
CA SER A 32 -6.60 -15.43 -7.55
C SER A 32 -5.57 -14.29 -7.55
N ASN A 33 -5.50 -13.50 -6.48
CA ASN A 33 -4.56 -12.38 -6.39
C ASN A 33 -3.13 -12.86 -6.03
N ASP A 34 -2.98 -14.00 -5.34
CA ASP A 34 -1.69 -14.62 -5.06
C ASP A 34 -0.94 -14.98 -6.35
N LEU A 35 -1.68 -15.38 -7.39
CA LEU A 35 -1.12 -15.68 -8.72
C LEU A 35 -0.71 -14.41 -9.50
N ARG A 36 -1.25 -13.25 -9.13
CA ARG A 36 -0.98 -11.97 -9.81
C ARG A 36 0.15 -11.20 -9.15
N ILE A 37 0.15 -11.12 -7.82
CA ILE A 37 1.12 -10.31 -7.05
C ILE A 37 2.55 -10.80 -7.31
N GLY A 38 3.43 -9.86 -7.67
CA GLY A 38 4.83 -10.15 -7.98
C GLY A 38 5.08 -10.71 -9.38
N MET A 39 4.07 -10.80 -10.24
CA MET A 39 4.24 -11.13 -11.66
C MET A 39 4.69 -9.91 -12.47
N GLN A 40 5.11 -10.12 -13.71
CA GLN A 40 5.46 -9.04 -14.63
C GLN A 40 4.28 -8.07 -14.80
N GLU A 41 4.55 -6.76 -14.74
CA GLU A 41 3.53 -5.68 -14.81
C GLU A 41 2.49 -5.69 -13.69
N ALA A 42 2.70 -6.45 -12.61
CA ALA A 42 1.84 -6.46 -11.45
C ALA A 42 2.51 -5.82 -10.22
N PRO A 43 1.74 -5.30 -9.25
CA PRO A 43 2.29 -4.78 -8.01
C PRO A 43 3.06 -5.85 -7.22
N SER A 44 4.10 -5.43 -6.49
CA SER A 44 4.82 -6.32 -5.58
C SER A 44 4.01 -6.62 -4.31
N ALA A 45 4.40 -7.71 -3.60
CA ALA A 45 3.86 -7.98 -2.27
C ALA A 45 4.37 -7.02 -1.21
N MET A 46 5.58 -6.48 -1.38
CA MET A 46 6.12 -5.41 -0.54
C MET A 46 5.37 -4.10 -0.81
N LEU A 47 4.73 -3.56 0.22
CA LEU A 47 3.92 -2.34 0.11
C LEU A 47 4.81 -1.11 0.23
N SER A 48 5.33 -0.63 -0.89
CA SER A 48 6.03 0.65 -0.99
C SER A 48 5.17 1.71 -1.66
N ILE A 49 5.54 2.98 -1.48
CA ILE A 49 4.79 4.12 -2.00
C ILE A 49 5.59 4.83 -3.09
N PHE A 50 4.93 5.09 -4.21
CA PHE A 50 5.43 5.96 -5.27
C PHE A 50 4.78 7.35 -5.18
N ILE A 51 5.59 8.39 -5.14
CA ILE A 51 5.11 9.79 -5.08
C ILE A 51 5.69 10.66 -6.20
N GLY A 52 6.60 10.11 -7.00
CA GLY A 52 7.32 10.84 -8.04
C GLY A 52 8.49 11.68 -7.52
N LYS A 53 9.46 11.92 -8.39
CA LYS A 53 10.72 12.58 -8.06
C LYS A 53 10.53 13.97 -7.47
N HIS A 54 9.57 14.71 -8.00
CA HIS A 54 9.37 16.10 -7.60
C HIS A 54 8.80 16.24 -6.19
N LEU A 55 7.75 15.47 -5.82
CA LEU A 55 7.24 15.48 -4.44
C LEU A 55 8.27 14.96 -3.44
N LYS A 56 9.07 13.97 -3.83
CA LYS A 56 10.18 13.52 -3.01
C LYS A 56 11.18 14.64 -2.72
N GLN A 57 11.58 15.41 -3.74
CA GLN A 57 12.45 16.56 -3.56
C GLN A 57 11.82 17.63 -2.62
N VAL A 58 10.53 17.89 -2.76
CA VAL A 58 9.81 18.81 -1.86
C VAL A 58 9.85 18.31 -0.41
N LEU A 59 9.67 17.01 -0.17
CA LEU A 59 9.76 16.45 1.18
C LEU A 59 11.18 16.53 1.75
N GLU A 60 12.20 16.29 0.91
CA GLU A 60 13.63 16.44 1.29
C GLU A 60 13.97 17.89 1.62
N ASP A 61 13.49 18.86 0.83
CA ASP A 61 13.66 20.28 1.09
C ASP A 61 12.99 20.71 2.42
N LEU A 62 11.78 20.19 2.70
CA LEU A 62 11.07 20.43 3.95
C LEU A 62 11.79 19.86 5.18
N GLU A 63 12.46 18.72 5.03
CA GLU A 63 13.27 18.14 6.09
C GLU A 63 14.47 19.02 6.43
N ASN A 64 15.13 19.57 5.42
CA ASN A 64 16.36 20.37 5.57
C ASN A 64 16.11 21.79 6.11
N VAL A 65 14.85 22.26 6.16
CA VAL A 65 14.52 23.53 6.80
C VAL A 65 14.90 23.49 8.29
N SER A 66 15.75 24.43 8.72
CA SER A 66 16.29 24.46 10.10
C SER A 66 15.18 24.50 11.16
N LYS A 67 15.38 23.79 12.28
CA LYS A 67 14.46 23.79 13.43
C LYS A 67 14.30 25.23 13.95
N GLY A 68 13.18 25.87 13.64
CA GLY A 68 12.90 27.21 14.08
C GLY A 68 11.65 27.79 13.42
N LYS A 69 11.30 29.02 13.76
CA LYS A 69 10.18 29.73 13.13
C LYS A 69 10.50 29.92 11.65
N LEU A 70 9.61 29.48 10.77
CA LEU A 70 9.70 29.77 9.34
C LEU A 70 9.78 31.28 9.14
N SER A 71 10.80 31.74 8.45
CA SER A 71 10.86 33.13 8.04
C SER A 71 9.70 33.45 7.07
N PRO A 72 9.23 34.70 7.01
CA PRO A 72 8.21 35.09 6.03
C PRO A 72 8.62 34.76 4.58
N LYS A 73 9.92 34.81 4.28
CA LYS A 73 10.48 34.49 2.96
C LYS A 73 10.40 33.00 2.65
N GLU A 74 10.76 32.13 3.61
CA GLU A 74 10.63 30.67 3.47
C GLU A 74 9.17 30.21 3.34
N LYS A 75 8.23 30.88 4.08
CA LYS A 75 6.78 30.62 3.91
C LYS A 75 6.30 31.00 2.50
N THR A 76 6.86 32.04 1.91
CA THR A 76 6.50 32.52 0.56
C THR A 76 7.12 31.61 -0.49
N ASP A 77 8.37 31.19 -0.33
CA ASP A 77 9.06 30.27 -1.26
C ASP A 77 8.43 28.88 -1.24
N LEU A 78 8.01 28.36 -0.07
CA LEU A 78 7.23 27.13 0.05
C LEU A 78 5.87 27.24 -0.65
N LYS A 79 5.15 28.35 -0.48
CA LYS A 79 3.88 28.58 -1.18
C LYS A 79 4.07 28.64 -2.70
N LEU A 80 5.07 29.35 -3.18
CA LEU A 80 5.39 29.49 -4.61
C LEU A 80 5.89 28.19 -5.21
N ASN A 81 6.78 27.47 -4.53
CA ASN A 81 7.34 26.23 -5.02
C ASN A 81 6.34 25.07 -5.04
N VAL A 82 5.40 25.00 -4.10
CA VAL A 82 4.37 23.96 -4.07
C VAL A 82 3.20 24.29 -4.99
N ILE A 83 2.73 25.55 -5.04
CA ILE A 83 1.59 25.94 -5.89
C ILE A 83 1.97 25.95 -7.38
N GLY A 84 3.15 26.47 -7.73
CA GLY A 84 3.56 26.60 -9.13
C GLY A 84 3.95 25.29 -9.80
N LYS A 85 4.21 24.22 -9.03
CA LYS A 85 4.72 22.95 -9.53
C LYS A 85 3.72 21.79 -9.47
N ILE A 86 2.58 21.95 -8.77
CA ILE A 86 1.51 20.93 -8.74
C ILE A 86 1.01 20.57 -10.15
N PRO A 87 0.80 21.50 -11.09
CA PRO A 87 0.45 21.17 -12.47
C PRO A 87 1.52 20.38 -13.23
N GLU A 88 2.81 20.63 -12.98
CA GLU A 88 3.92 19.89 -13.60
C GLU A 88 4.00 18.45 -13.06
N ILE A 89 3.62 18.22 -11.81
CA ILE A 89 3.54 16.89 -11.20
C ILE A 89 2.50 16.03 -11.91
N LEU A 90 1.35 16.60 -12.26
CA LEU A 90 0.27 15.92 -12.98
C LEU A 90 0.71 15.41 -14.36
N LEU A 91 1.63 16.10 -15.02
CA LEU A 91 2.12 15.74 -16.35
C LEU A 91 3.22 14.66 -16.34
N ASP A 92 4.02 14.55 -15.28
CA ASP A 92 5.20 13.67 -15.24
C ASP A 92 4.91 12.28 -14.61
N ASN A 93 3.82 12.12 -13.84
CA ASN A 93 3.57 10.92 -13.04
C ASN A 93 2.61 9.90 -13.69
N THR A 94 1.98 10.21 -14.80
CA THR A 94 0.85 9.41 -15.28
C THR A 94 1.22 8.09 -15.93
N ASP A 95 2.48 7.86 -16.34
CA ASP A 95 2.79 6.70 -17.19
C ASP A 95 3.94 5.78 -16.73
N LYS A 96 4.74 6.14 -15.75
CA LYS A 96 6.03 5.45 -15.53
C LYS A 96 6.09 4.45 -14.39
N ASN A 97 5.05 4.26 -13.58
CA ASN A 97 5.11 3.28 -12.49
C ASN A 97 3.78 2.55 -12.27
N ARG A 98 3.44 1.63 -13.19
CA ARG A 98 2.24 0.78 -13.09
C ARG A 98 2.37 -0.32 -12.02
N THR A 99 3.59 -0.63 -11.60
CA THR A 99 3.91 -1.74 -10.68
C THR A 99 3.95 -1.33 -9.21
N SER A 100 3.87 -0.04 -8.88
CA SER A 100 3.83 0.41 -7.49
C SER A 100 2.52 0.03 -6.81
N PRO A 101 2.56 -0.67 -5.67
CA PRO A 101 1.35 -1.11 -4.96
C PRO A 101 0.51 0.04 -4.40
N PHE A 102 1.14 1.15 -4.04
CA PHE A 102 0.49 2.37 -3.58
C PHE A 102 1.14 3.58 -4.25
N ALA A 103 0.36 4.39 -4.96
CA ALA A 103 0.90 5.50 -5.73
C ALA A 103 0.09 6.78 -5.54
N PHE A 104 0.78 7.92 -5.51
CA PHE A 104 0.15 9.23 -5.61
C PHE A 104 0.20 9.69 -7.08
N THR A 105 -0.97 9.97 -7.66
CA THR A 105 -1.13 10.31 -9.09
C THR A 105 -1.47 11.79 -9.32
N GLY A 106 -1.04 12.66 -8.38
CA GLY A 106 -1.16 14.11 -8.47
C GLY A 106 -2.33 14.69 -7.68
N ASP A 107 -3.46 14.05 -7.65
CA ASP A 107 -4.67 14.49 -6.92
C ASP A 107 -5.21 13.44 -5.94
N LYS A 108 -4.78 12.19 -6.05
CA LYS A 108 -5.26 11.05 -5.27
C LYS A 108 -4.18 10.00 -5.03
N PHE A 109 -4.41 9.18 -4.00
CA PHE A 109 -3.69 7.93 -3.82
C PHE A 109 -4.45 6.79 -4.48
N GLU A 110 -3.72 5.88 -5.11
CA GLU A 110 -4.23 4.66 -5.72
C GLU A 110 -3.62 3.44 -5.03
N PHE A 111 -4.47 2.58 -4.48
CA PHE A 111 -4.07 1.28 -3.96
C PHE A 111 -4.31 0.22 -5.04
N ARG A 112 -3.24 -0.31 -5.61
CA ARG A 112 -3.26 -1.11 -6.85
C ARG A 112 -3.15 -2.61 -6.65
N THR A 113 -3.04 -3.07 -5.40
CA THR A 113 -2.88 -4.50 -5.09
C THR A 113 -4.18 -5.29 -5.13
N VAL A 114 -5.34 -4.63 -5.16
CA VAL A 114 -6.64 -5.28 -5.17
C VAL A 114 -6.87 -6.00 -6.50
N GLY A 115 -7.19 -7.30 -6.43
CA GLY A 115 -7.48 -8.12 -7.62
C GLY A 115 -8.85 -7.83 -8.22
N SER A 116 -9.05 -8.18 -9.51
CA SER A 116 -10.28 -7.91 -10.27
C SER A 116 -11.52 -8.64 -9.74
N LYS A 117 -11.36 -9.77 -9.06
CA LYS A 117 -12.46 -10.58 -8.47
C LYS A 117 -12.69 -10.29 -6.99
N THR A 118 -12.04 -9.28 -6.43
CA THR A 118 -12.08 -8.97 -4.99
C THR A 118 -12.93 -7.75 -4.73
N ASN A 119 -13.77 -7.82 -3.69
CA ASN A 119 -14.53 -6.66 -3.22
C ASN A 119 -13.59 -5.65 -2.56
N CYS A 120 -13.68 -4.37 -2.94
CA CYS A 120 -12.87 -3.30 -2.41
C CYS A 120 -13.27 -2.83 -0.99
N ALA A 121 -14.33 -3.36 -0.38
CA ALA A 121 -14.79 -2.95 0.95
C ALA A 121 -13.72 -3.16 2.03
N LYS A 122 -13.00 -4.30 2.01
CA LYS A 122 -11.92 -4.57 2.99
C LYS A 122 -10.80 -3.52 2.92
N PRO A 123 -10.14 -3.30 1.77
CA PRO A 123 -9.09 -2.29 1.67
C PRO A 123 -9.59 -0.88 1.96
N VAL A 124 -10.80 -0.51 1.57
CA VAL A 124 -11.39 0.80 1.89
C VAL A 124 -11.58 0.96 3.40
N THR A 125 -12.10 -0.06 4.10
CA THR A 125 -12.23 -0.04 5.55
C THR A 125 -10.87 0.11 6.24
N VAL A 126 -9.87 -0.65 5.80
CA VAL A 126 -8.51 -0.58 6.36
C VAL A 126 -7.91 0.80 6.14
N ILE A 127 -7.92 1.33 4.90
CA ILE A 127 -7.36 2.65 4.59
C ILE A 127 -8.00 3.74 5.45
N ASN A 128 -9.33 3.75 5.53
CA ASN A 128 -10.03 4.75 6.35
C ASN A 128 -9.66 4.63 7.83
N SER A 129 -9.55 3.41 8.37
CA SER A 129 -9.21 3.19 9.78
C SER A 129 -7.77 3.64 10.09
N ILE A 130 -6.78 3.24 9.28
CA ILE A 130 -5.38 3.59 9.53
C ILE A 130 -5.14 5.09 9.39
N VAL A 131 -5.76 5.74 8.40
CA VAL A 131 -5.65 7.20 8.22
C VAL A 131 -6.34 7.94 9.36
N THR A 132 -7.50 7.47 9.82
CA THR A 132 -8.21 8.05 10.97
C THR A 132 -7.34 7.99 12.24
N GLU A 133 -6.77 6.83 12.55
CA GLU A 133 -5.88 6.67 13.71
C GLU A 133 -4.69 7.65 13.63
N GLN A 134 -4.07 7.75 12.47
CA GLN A 134 -2.93 8.63 12.27
C GLN A 134 -3.29 10.11 12.40
N LEU A 135 -4.43 10.53 11.86
CA LEU A 135 -4.91 11.92 11.99
C LEU A 135 -5.29 12.28 13.43
N ILE A 136 -5.87 11.34 14.19
CA ILE A 136 -6.13 11.54 15.63
C ILE A 136 -4.80 11.76 16.37
N LYS A 137 -3.80 10.92 16.14
CA LYS A 137 -2.47 11.06 16.75
C LYS A 137 -1.80 12.38 16.37
N PHE A 138 -1.86 12.72 15.09
CA PHE A 138 -1.33 13.99 14.59
C PHE A 138 -1.98 15.18 15.28
N LYS A 139 -3.33 15.18 15.41
CA LYS A 139 -4.06 16.23 16.12
C LYS A 139 -3.61 16.36 17.57
N VAL A 140 -3.53 15.25 18.30
CA VAL A 140 -3.08 15.25 19.71
C VAL A 140 -1.68 15.84 19.84
N SER A 141 -0.75 15.48 18.96
CA SER A 141 0.62 16.00 18.97
C SER A 141 0.68 17.50 18.67
N VAL A 142 -0.15 17.99 17.75
CA VAL A 142 -0.24 19.42 17.42
C VAL A 142 -0.83 20.20 18.57
N ASP A 143 -1.94 19.71 19.16
CA ASP A 143 -2.61 20.37 20.30
C ASP A 143 -1.65 20.48 21.50
N ALA A 144 -0.86 19.44 21.81
CA ALA A 144 0.14 19.47 22.86
C ALA A 144 1.22 20.57 22.63
N LEU A 145 1.69 20.76 21.38
CA LEU A 145 2.64 21.84 21.08
C LEU A 145 2.04 23.24 21.24
N ILE A 146 0.75 23.38 20.95
CA ILE A 146 0.04 24.66 21.11
C ILE A 146 -0.13 24.97 22.60
N GLU A 147 -0.58 23.99 23.40
CA GLU A 147 -0.86 24.16 24.83
C GLU A 147 0.43 24.31 25.66
N ASP A 148 1.39 23.39 25.49
CA ASP A 148 2.62 23.36 26.32
C ASP A 148 3.62 24.46 25.96
N LYS A 149 3.75 24.79 24.66
CA LYS A 149 4.77 25.72 24.16
C LYS A 149 4.21 27.05 23.66
N ASN A 150 2.91 27.29 23.79
CA ASN A 150 2.21 28.48 23.30
C ASN A 150 2.57 28.80 21.83
N MET A 151 2.70 27.74 21.01
CA MET A 151 3.12 27.82 19.61
C MET A 151 1.93 28.19 18.73
N LYS A 152 2.17 28.97 17.67
CA LYS A 152 1.12 29.24 16.67
C LYS A 152 0.75 27.96 15.96
N LYS A 153 -0.56 27.78 15.67
CA LYS A 153 -1.12 26.58 15.04
C LYS A 153 -0.36 26.12 13.80
N ASP A 154 -0.06 27.04 12.87
CA ASP A 154 0.64 26.68 11.62
C ASP A 154 2.08 26.23 11.86
N ASP A 155 2.77 26.83 12.85
CA ASP A 155 4.13 26.47 13.22
C ASP A 155 4.15 25.10 13.94
N ALA A 156 3.15 24.80 14.78
CA ALA A 156 2.98 23.49 15.43
C ALA A 156 2.71 22.39 14.39
N ILE A 157 1.78 22.61 13.46
CA ILE A 157 1.50 21.68 12.36
C ILE A 157 2.76 21.40 11.56
N PHE A 158 3.51 22.44 11.19
CA PHE A 158 4.73 22.28 10.38
C PHE A 158 5.80 21.49 11.11
N ASN A 159 6.00 21.70 12.40
CA ASN A 159 6.99 20.95 13.19
C ASN A 159 6.65 19.46 13.26
N ILE A 160 5.39 19.10 13.54
CA ILE A 160 4.98 17.70 13.57
C ILE A 160 5.05 17.06 12.18
N LEU A 161 4.67 17.80 11.11
CA LEU A 161 4.81 17.30 9.74
C LEU A 161 6.27 16.97 9.40
N ARG A 162 7.21 17.81 9.79
CA ARG A 162 8.62 17.58 9.55
C ARG A 162 9.14 16.34 10.27
N GLU A 163 8.78 16.15 11.54
CA GLU A 163 9.13 14.93 12.29
C GLU A 163 8.55 13.68 11.60
N THR A 164 7.31 13.77 11.13
CA THR A 164 6.66 12.69 10.40
C THR A 164 7.37 12.40 9.07
N ILE A 165 7.75 13.43 8.29
CA ILE A 165 8.48 13.27 7.03
C ILE A 165 9.79 12.49 7.24
N ILE A 166 10.52 12.79 8.30
CA ILE A 166 11.76 12.07 8.63
C ILE A 166 11.50 10.59 8.89
N SER A 167 10.39 10.27 9.56
CA SER A 167 10.04 8.89 9.93
C SER A 167 9.55 8.03 8.75
N ILE A 168 9.06 8.63 7.68
CA ILE A 168 8.45 7.90 6.54
C ILE A 168 9.38 7.67 5.35
N LYS A 169 10.64 8.10 5.42
CA LYS A 169 11.57 8.03 4.29
C LYS A 169 11.74 6.65 3.69
N ASP A 170 11.76 5.63 4.52
CA ASP A 170 12.09 4.27 4.10
C ASP A 170 11.00 3.60 3.26
N ILE A 171 9.77 4.15 3.25
CA ILE A 171 8.68 3.56 2.47
C ILE A 171 8.74 3.93 0.98
N PHE A 172 9.45 5.01 0.62
CA PHE A 172 9.50 5.46 -0.77
C PHE A 172 10.35 4.55 -1.64
N ASN A 173 9.85 4.24 -2.81
CA ASN A 173 10.58 3.54 -3.84
C ASN A 173 10.34 4.21 -5.20
N ASP A 174 11.41 4.71 -5.80
CA ASP A 174 11.39 5.42 -7.08
C ASP A 174 11.96 4.57 -8.23
N GLU A 175 12.53 3.40 -7.91
CA GLU A 175 13.14 2.52 -8.89
C GLU A 175 12.11 1.58 -9.49
N GLU A 176 12.28 1.22 -10.76
CA GLU A 176 11.55 0.11 -11.35
C GLU A 176 11.86 -1.17 -10.58
N TYR A 177 10.80 -1.92 -10.24
CA TYR A 177 10.93 -3.13 -9.44
C TYR A 177 11.64 -4.22 -10.23
N ASP A 178 12.92 -4.42 -9.95
CA ASP A 178 13.57 -5.70 -10.21
C ASP A 178 13.08 -6.69 -9.14
N GLN A 179 12.20 -7.60 -9.54
CA GLN A 179 11.59 -8.59 -8.64
C GLN A 179 12.63 -9.44 -7.91
N SER A 180 13.82 -9.64 -8.50
CA SER A 180 14.91 -10.39 -7.87
C SER A 180 15.48 -9.69 -6.63
N LYS A 181 15.28 -8.38 -6.50
CA LYS A 181 15.80 -7.56 -5.41
C LYS A 181 14.75 -7.20 -4.33
N ILE A 182 13.47 -7.53 -4.56
CA ILE A 182 12.38 -7.14 -3.64
C ILE A 182 12.62 -7.67 -2.22
N GLU A 183 13.05 -8.91 -2.05
CA GLU A 183 13.29 -9.48 -0.74
C GLU A 183 14.40 -8.76 0.04
N SER A 184 15.48 -8.41 -0.64
CA SER A 184 16.57 -7.65 -0.04
C SER A 184 16.17 -6.22 0.29
N LEU A 185 15.36 -5.59 -0.56
CA LEU A 185 14.81 -4.27 -0.34
C LEU A 185 13.81 -4.25 0.82
N ALA A 186 12.90 -5.22 0.90
CA ALA A 186 11.96 -5.35 2.00
C ALA A 186 12.68 -5.46 3.35
N LYS A 187 13.69 -6.34 3.45
CA LYS A 187 14.54 -6.46 4.65
C LYS A 187 15.26 -5.17 5.00
N LYS A 188 15.85 -4.51 4.00
CA LYS A 188 16.57 -3.23 4.19
C LYS A 188 15.65 -2.12 4.69
N LYS A 189 14.41 -2.08 4.21
CA LYS A 189 13.40 -1.07 4.54
C LYS A 189 12.53 -1.43 5.75
N GLY A 190 12.68 -2.65 6.30
CA GLY A 190 11.85 -3.13 7.42
C GLY A 190 10.38 -3.36 7.04
N LEU A 191 10.08 -3.55 5.74
CA LEU A 191 8.74 -3.80 5.23
C LEU A 191 8.47 -5.31 5.08
N SER A 192 7.20 -5.72 5.26
CA SER A 192 6.80 -7.10 5.01
C SER A 192 6.78 -7.41 3.50
N ASN A 193 6.96 -8.70 3.17
CA ASN A 193 6.86 -9.18 1.80
C ASN A 193 6.06 -10.49 1.75
N HIS A 194 4.82 -10.43 2.26
CA HIS A 194 3.92 -11.58 2.27
C HIS A 194 3.37 -11.85 0.87
N LYS A 195 3.89 -12.88 0.21
CA LYS A 195 3.54 -13.22 -1.18
C LYS A 195 2.17 -13.88 -1.27
N THR A 196 1.81 -14.69 -0.29
CA THR A 196 0.59 -15.50 -0.30
C THR A 196 -0.45 -15.03 0.72
N THR A 197 -1.69 -15.40 0.46
CA THR A 197 -2.83 -15.11 1.36
C THR A 197 -2.61 -15.66 2.78
N PRO A 198 -2.19 -16.93 2.99
CA PRO A 198 -1.96 -17.46 4.34
C PRO A 198 -0.84 -16.73 5.11
N GLU A 199 0.17 -16.21 4.42
CA GLU A 199 1.24 -15.43 5.05
C GLU A 199 0.78 -14.03 5.47
N ALA A 200 -0.08 -13.39 4.69
CA ALA A 200 -0.52 -12.02 4.93
C ALA A 200 -1.69 -11.92 5.93
N LEU A 201 -2.63 -12.87 5.91
CA LEU A 201 -3.85 -12.81 6.73
C LEU A 201 -3.63 -12.68 8.24
N PRO A 202 -2.57 -13.26 8.87
CA PRO A 202 -2.33 -13.07 10.31
C PRO A 202 -2.21 -11.60 10.74
N ALA A 203 -1.88 -10.68 9.82
CA ALA A 203 -1.83 -9.25 10.11
C ALA A 203 -3.18 -8.69 10.61
N TYR A 204 -4.32 -9.30 10.23
CA TYR A 204 -5.65 -8.89 10.73
C TYR A 204 -5.84 -9.12 12.23
N VAL A 205 -5.22 -10.15 12.77
CA VAL A 205 -5.37 -10.57 14.17
C VAL A 205 -4.13 -10.23 15.01
N SER A 206 -3.22 -9.41 14.48
CA SER A 206 -2.11 -8.85 15.25
C SER A 206 -2.63 -7.88 16.32
N ASP A 207 -1.90 -7.76 17.42
CA ASP A 207 -2.26 -6.83 18.52
C ASP A 207 -2.42 -5.39 18.01
N LEU A 208 -1.57 -4.98 17.06
CA LEU A 208 -1.64 -3.67 16.43
C LEU A 208 -2.97 -3.44 15.70
N SER A 209 -3.43 -4.44 14.93
CA SER A 209 -4.67 -4.36 14.17
C SER A 209 -5.91 -4.45 15.07
N ILE A 210 -5.88 -5.30 16.07
CA ILE A 210 -6.95 -5.41 17.07
C ILE A 210 -7.11 -4.07 17.79
N ALA A 211 -6.01 -3.49 18.30
CA ALA A 211 -6.05 -2.20 18.98
C ALA A 211 -6.57 -1.07 18.07
N LEU A 212 -6.16 -1.05 16.80
CA LEU A 212 -6.67 -0.10 15.82
C LEU A 212 -8.19 -0.13 15.69
N PHE A 213 -8.74 -1.32 15.39
CA PHE A 213 -10.16 -1.46 15.09
C PHE A 213 -11.05 -1.32 16.32
N GLU A 214 -10.61 -1.83 17.49
CA GLU A 214 -11.34 -1.67 18.74
C GLU A 214 -11.37 -0.20 19.19
N THR A 215 -10.24 0.51 19.12
CA THR A 215 -10.17 1.93 19.49
C THR A 215 -11.09 2.80 18.63
N LEU A 216 -11.21 2.48 17.35
CA LEU A 216 -12.09 3.20 16.43
C LEU A 216 -13.55 2.70 16.44
N GLY A 217 -13.85 1.63 17.17
CA GLY A 217 -15.19 1.02 17.20
C GLY A 217 -15.63 0.41 15.87
N VAL A 218 -14.67 0.02 15.00
CA VAL A 218 -14.97 -0.55 13.67
C VAL A 218 -15.23 -2.05 13.76
N PHE A 219 -14.36 -2.79 14.44
CA PHE A 219 -14.50 -4.22 14.72
C PHE A 219 -14.02 -4.54 16.11
N SER A 220 -14.70 -5.48 16.77
CA SER A 220 -14.22 -6.13 17.98
C SER A 220 -13.17 -7.21 17.65
N LYS A 221 -12.38 -7.60 18.64
CA LYS A 221 -11.42 -8.71 18.52
C LYS A 221 -12.08 -9.99 18.01
N ASN A 222 -13.28 -10.32 18.53
CA ASN A 222 -13.99 -11.54 18.12
C ASN A 222 -14.46 -11.49 16.67
N GLU A 223 -14.88 -10.33 16.18
CA GLU A 223 -15.23 -10.15 14.76
C GLU A 223 -14.01 -10.29 13.86
N LEU A 224 -12.86 -9.73 14.25
CA LEU A 224 -11.61 -9.88 13.49
C LEU A 224 -11.18 -11.35 13.42
N LEU A 225 -11.20 -12.07 14.52
CA LEU A 225 -10.88 -13.49 14.57
C LEU A 225 -11.82 -14.33 13.70
N THR A 226 -13.11 -14.01 13.73
CA THR A 226 -14.11 -14.70 12.90
C THR A 226 -13.88 -14.43 11.41
N ARG A 227 -13.66 -13.18 11.03
CA ARG A 227 -13.34 -12.79 9.65
C ARG A 227 -12.06 -13.45 9.15
N TYR A 228 -11.01 -13.48 9.95
CA TYR A 228 -9.77 -14.19 9.66
C TYR A 228 -9.99 -15.67 9.35
N LYS A 229 -10.78 -16.38 10.17
CA LYS A 229 -11.11 -17.79 9.93
C LYS A 229 -11.92 -17.98 8.64
N ILE A 230 -12.94 -17.15 8.41
CA ILE A 230 -13.76 -17.19 7.19
C ILE A 230 -12.89 -16.97 5.94
N ASP A 231 -11.94 -16.04 5.99
CA ASP A 231 -11.05 -15.76 4.86
C ASP A 231 -10.11 -16.94 4.56
N LEU A 232 -9.57 -17.61 5.59
CA LEU A 232 -8.77 -18.83 5.42
C LEU A 232 -9.59 -19.98 4.86
N GLU A 233 -10.80 -20.22 5.39
CA GLU A 233 -11.70 -21.25 4.89
C GLU A 233 -12.10 -21.00 3.43
N SER A 234 -12.39 -19.75 3.07
CA SER A 234 -12.69 -19.36 1.71
C SER A 234 -11.49 -19.60 0.77
N TYR A 235 -10.28 -19.26 1.22
CA TYR A 235 -9.05 -19.53 0.48
C TYR A 235 -8.86 -21.03 0.23
N ILE A 236 -8.93 -21.84 1.28
CA ILE A 236 -8.79 -23.30 1.22
C ILE A 236 -9.82 -23.91 0.26
N SER A 237 -11.08 -23.53 0.40
CA SER A 237 -12.18 -24.01 -0.44
C SER A 237 -11.95 -23.67 -1.92
N THR A 238 -11.50 -22.45 -2.21
CA THR A 238 -11.18 -22.02 -3.58
C THR A 238 -10.07 -22.88 -4.19
N ILE A 239 -8.95 -23.06 -3.48
CA ILE A 239 -7.82 -23.88 -3.95
C ILE A 239 -8.24 -25.35 -4.14
N GLN A 240 -9.07 -25.90 -3.24
CA GLN A 240 -9.58 -27.28 -3.39
C GLN A 240 -10.45 -27.44 -4.63
N ILE A 241 -11.35 -26.48 -4.90
CA ILE A 241 -12.21 -26.51 -6.08
C ILE A 241 -11.38 -26.42 -7.35
N GLU A 242 -10.43 -25.47 -7.42
CA GLU A 242 -9.54 -25.29 -8.56
C GLU A 242 -8.68 -26.54 -8.82
N SER A 243 -8.11 -27.14 -7.78
CA SER A 243 -7.30 -28.36 -7.89
C SER A 243 -8.10 -29.55 -8.40
N ARG A 244 -9.33 -29.74 -7.90
CA ARG A 244 -10.23 -30.84 -8.36
C ARG A 244 -10.64 -30.62 -9.82
N THR A 245 -11.01 -29.40 -10.19
CA THR A 245 -11.38 -29.04 -11.55
C THR A 245 -10.22 -29.26 -12.52
N LEU A 246 -9.01 -28.86 -12.14
CA LEU A 246 -7.80 -29.08 -12.95
C LEU A 246 -7.52 -30.60 -13.13
N GLY A 247 -7.67 -31.39 -12.07
CA GLY A 247 -7.53 -32.85 -12.13
C GLY A 247 -8.55 -33.47 -13.09
N ASP A 248 -9.80 -33.08 -13.01
CA ASP A 248 -10.87 -33.56 -13.89
C ASP A 248 -10.60 -33.20 -15.37
N ILE A 249 -10.25 -31.96 -15.65
CA ILE A 249 -9.89 -31.49 -17.01
C ILE A 249 -8.68 -32.25 -17.54
N ALA A 250 -7.64 -32.47 -16.72
CA ALA A 250 -6.45 -33.19 -17.12
C ALA A 250 -6.79 -34.63 -17.52
N GLN A 251 -7.50 -35.36 -16.65
CA GLN A 251 -7.83 -36.75 -16.85
C GLN A 251 -8.83 -37.00 -17.99
N ASN A 252 -9.86 -36.20 -18.10
CA ASN A 252 -10.98 -36.46 -19.00
C ASN A 252 -10.87 -35.73 -20.35
N HIS A 253 -10.05 -34.70 -20.47
CA HIS A 253 -9.94 -33.89 -21.68
C HIS A 253 -8.51 -33.80 -22.23
N ILE A 254 -7.53 -33.38 -21.41
CA ILE A 254 -6.19 -33.09 -21.90
C ILE A 254 -5.44 -34.40 -22.28
N ILE A 255 -5.35 -35.35 -21.35
CA ILE A 255 -4.63 -36.62 -21.58
C ILE A 255 -5.22 -37.41 -22.74
N PRO A 256 -6.54 -37.65 -22.83
CA PRO A 256 -7.12 -38.38 -23.97
C PRO A 256 -6.90 -37.66 -25.30
N THR A 257 -6.97 -36.31 -25.31
CA THR A 257 -6.72 -35.53 -26.53
C THR A 257 -5.26 -35.64 -26.97
N ALA A 258 -4.32 -35.58 -26.03
CA ALA A 258 -2.89 -35.75 -26.31
C ALA A 258 -2.58 -37.12 -26.88
N ILE A 259 -3.12 -38.20 -26.28
CA ILE A 259 -2.97 -39.57 -26.76
C ILE A 259 -3.55 -39.72 -28.16
N LYS A 260 -4.76 -39.20 -28.42
CA LYS A 260 -5.39 -39.24 -29.74
C LYS A 260 -4.53 -38.55 -30.81
N TYR A 261 -3.99 -37.38 -30.50
CA TYR A 261 -3.12 -36.64 -31.41
C TYR A 261 -1.81 -37.36 -31.65
N GLN A 262 -1.17 -37.96 -30.62
CA GLN A 262 0.02 -38.78 -30.76
C GLN A 262 -0.21 -39.96 -31.69
N ASN A 263 -1.33 -40.70 -31.53
CA ASN A 263 -1.69 -41.81 -32.41
C ASN A 263 -1.89 -41.38 -33.87
N THR A 264 -2.47 -40.19 -34.08
CA THR A 264 -2.61 -39.60 -35.43
C THR A 264 -1.25 -39.35 -36.07
N LEU A 265 -0.29 -38.80 -35.31
CA LEU A 265 1.06 -38.54 -35.82
C LEU A 265 1.79 -39.86 -36.16
N ILE A 266 1.69 -40.87 -35.30
CA ILE A 266 2.29 -42.22 -35.55
C ILE A 266 1.73 -42.79 -36.84
N GLY A 267 0.40 -42.79 -37.04
CA GLY A 267 -0.24 -43.30 -38.22
C GLY A 267 0.13 -42.55 -39.53
N MET A 268 0.63 -41.30 -39.42
CA MET A 268 1.16 -40.57 -40.57
C MET A 268 2.59 -40.96 -40.94
N TYR A 269 3.34 -41.58 -40.01
CA TYR A 269 4.70 -42.06 -40.26
C TYR A 269 4.77 -43.52 -40.76
N GLU A 270 3.69 -44.29 -40.60
CA GLU A 270 3.58 -45.67 -41.04
C GLU A 270 3.10 -45.82 -42.50
N VAL A 271 2.89 -44.73 -43.22
CA VAL A 271 2.56 -44.66 -44.64
C VAL A 271 3.78 -44.18 -45.44
#